data_8693c590b70429aab66e94acc17d94e7
#
_entry.id   8693c590b70429aab66e94acc17d94e7
#
_cell.length_a   1.000
_cell.length_b   1.000
_cell.length_c   1.000
_cell.angle_alpha   90.00
_cell.angle_beta   90.00
_cell.angle_gamma   90.00
#
_symmetry.space_group_name_H-M   'P 1'
#
loop_
_entity.id
_entity.type
_entity.pdbx_description
1 polymer ?
#
loop_
_entity_poly.entity_id
_entity_poly.type
_entity_poly.pdbx_seq_one_letter_code
_entity_poly.pdbx_strand_id
1 'polypeptide(L)'
;MAMTYTYAVRYEVEAICRTPLRTGGTDGDPETILESWDGTALLQGSSLAGALRGWLAAADAGMAKTLLGSPKQAGHLLVSDGVFDRTAERYTRPRLRINGATGAADDGGKFDVAHIGSGSRFRFSLTWLGLQRCDEEVEAVEQMLAALNRGEIRLGAQKSNGFGRVELKVCKCTFDLTDLSDRAAWLGDTCQGTPLTLPEVVNARRVTFLVSGQADSLLVKAGVTLQKGDSNSAYTPNLTEGGRPILPGSSIKGAVRARAEMIAGFLGLPLEVTENLFGRMSSEGDNGKAGCVFFEDGRLSGEKRLQISRIRINRFTGGIIRGGLFTEEPLSCGVELHISAPDDPAACGLLLYALRDLGLGLYNLGSGGAIGRGYLSVREIKAVTPDGTEARLIFDKQHRCTVEDPAGIFQTWMNDLGGERA
;
A
#
# COMPACT_ATOMS: atom_id res chain seq x y z
N MET A 1 28.83 33.45 11.07
CA MET A 1 28.03 34.23 10.10
C MET A 1 26.67 33.55 10.00
N ALA A 2 25.59 34.26 10.26
CA ALA A 2 24.25 33.73 10.02
C ALA A 2 24.09 33.54 8.50
N MET A 3 23.68 32.36 8.05
CA MET A 3 23.34 32.14 6.63
C MET A 3 22.14 33.03 6.31
N THR A 4 22.30 33.91 5.33
CA THR A 4 21.23 34.82 4.89
C THR A 4 20.66 34.25 3.60
N TYR A 5 19.50 33.61 3.68
CA TYR A 5 18.79 33.16 2.48
C TYR A 5 18.24 34.36 1.73
N THR A 6 18.34 34.34 0.40
CA THR A 6 17.85 35.39 -0.48
C THR A 6 16.66 34.93 -1.33
N TYR A 7 16.43 33.64 -1.45
CA TYR A 7 15.30 33.05 -2.14
C TYR A 7 14.58 32.02 -1.30
N ALA A 8 13.27 31.97 -1.43
CA ALA A 8 12.44 30.94 -0.81
C ALA A 8 11.35 30.48 -1.77
N VAL A 9 11.05 29.19 -1.75
CA VAL A 9 9.89 28.63 -2.41
C VAL A 9 9.10 27.80 -1.40
N ARG A 10 7.84 28.16 -1.19
CA ARG A 10 6.94 27.43 -0.29
C ARG A 10 5.89 26.69 -1.09
N TYR A 11 5.69 25.44 -0.75
CA TYR A 11 4.62 24.58 -1.26
C TYR A 11 3.64 24.31 -0.13
N GLU A 12 2.41 24.76 -0.28
CA GLU A 12 1.29 24.39 0.59
C GLU A 12 0.59 23.18 -0.02
N VAL A 13 0.55 22.08 0.72
CA VAL A 13 0.07 20.80 0.23
C VAL A 13 -1.15 20.36 1.01
N GLU A 14 -2.27 20.19 0.33
CA GLU A 14 -3.42 19.42 0.81
C GLU A 14 -3.33 18.01 0.25
N ALA A 15 -3.27 17.01 1.13
CA ALA A 15 -3.18 15.61 0.78
C ALA A 15 -4.46 14.86 1.17
N ILE A 16 -4.93 13.98 0.28
CA ILE A 16 -6.07 13.09 0.51
C ILE A 16 -5.56 11.65 0.52
N CYS A 17 -5.81 10.92 1.60
CA CYS A 17 -5.48 9.50 1.70
C CYS A 17 -6.28 8.68 0.69
N ARG A 18 -5.65 8.16 -0.35
CA ARG A 18 -6.27 7.24 -1.30
C ARG A 18 -6.33 5.81 -0.78
N THR A 19 -5.42 5.48 0.12
CA THR A 19 -5.41 4.23 0.89
C THR A 19 -5.25 4.57 2.37
N PRO A 20 -5.53 3.62 3.29
CA PRO A 20 -5.30 3.86 4.71
C PRO A 20 -3.88 4.34 4.98
N LEU A 21 -3.70 5.13 6.03
CA LEU A 21 -2.40 5.65 6.41
C LEU A 21 -2.11 5.35 7.88
N ARG A 22 -0.93 4.78 8.16
CA ARG A 22 -0.44 4.57 9.51
C ARG A 22 0.69 5.54 9.82
N THR A 23 0.46 6.46 10.75
CA THR A 23 1.41 7.52 11.12
C THR A 23 2.50 7.06 12.09
N GLY A 24 2.38 5.90 12.68
CA GLY A 24 3.13 5.44 13.82
C GLY A 24 2.25 5.40 15.06
N GLY A 25 2.73 4.85 16.14
CA GLY A 25 2.06 4.80 17.43
C GLY A 25 2.89 5.45 18.53
N THR A 26 2.26 5.81 19.61
CA THR A 26 2.94 6.23 20.83
C THR A 26 3.72 5.01 21.37
N ASP A 27 4.98 5.20 21.72
CA ASP A 27 5.86 4.14 22.25
C ASP A 27 5.99 2.87 21.38
N GLY A 28 5.70 2.99 20.07
CA GLY A 28 5.76 1.87 19.14
C GLY A 28 4.57 0.92 19.18
N ASP A 29 3.53 1.22 19.95
CA ASP A 29 2.32 0.43 20.06
C ASP A 29 1.58 0.37 18.71
N PRO A 30 1.33 -0.83 18.12
CA PRO A 30 0.60 -0.98 16.88
C PRO A 30 -0.88 -0.58 16.97
N GLU A 31 -1.47 -0.52 18.15
CA GLU A 31 -2.88 -0.20 18.37
C GLU A 31 -3.16 1.31 18.50
N THR A 32 -2.11 2.15 18.49
CA THR A 32 -2.23 3.61 18.56
C THR A 32 -1.81 4.29 17.27
N ILE A 33 -2.25 5.52 17.08
CA ILE A 33 -1.77 6.45 16.05
C ILE A 33 -1.11 7.64 16.73
N LEU A 34 -0.16 8.28 16.02
CA LEU A 34 0.48 9.47 16.55
C LEU A 34 -0.49 10.64 16.52
N GLU A 35 -0.53 11.38 17.62
CA GLU A 35 -1.41 12.53 17.82
C GLU A 35 -0.61 13.76 18.28
N SER A 36 -1.11 14.93 17.91
CA SER A 36 -0.71 16.20 18.47
C SER A 36 -1.25 16.35 19.90
N TRP A 37 -0.80 17.35 20.63
CA TRP A 37 -1.23 17.68 21.99
C TRP A 37 -2.75 17.92 22.13
N ASP A 38 -3.44 18.28 21.04
CA ASP A 38 -4.89 18.51 21.02
C ASP A 38 -5.70 17.27 20.57
N GLY A 39 -5.05 16.11 20.42
CA GLY A 39 -5.65 14.86 19.99
C GLY A 39 -5.88 14.75 18.47
N THR A 40 -5.40 15.72 17.70
CA THR A 40 -5.46 15.65 16.23
C THR A 40 -4.39 14.68 15.72
N ALA A 41 -4.76 13.80 14.78
CA ALA A 41 -3.81 12.86 14.19
C ALA A 41 -2.68 13.60 13.45
N LEU A 42 -1.46 13.08 13.58
CA LEU A 42 -0.24 13.72 13.12
C LEU A 42 0.62 12.76 12.29
N LEU A 43 1.16 13.24 11.19
CA LEU A 43 2.24 12.59 10.44
C LEU A 43 3.49 13.45 10.58
N GLN A 44 4.50 12.94 11.26
CA GLN A 44 5.74 13.70 11.51
C GLN A 44 6.43 14.15 10.21
N GLY A 45 6.90 15.39 10.19
CA GLY A 45 7.69 15.95 9.09
C GLY A 45 8.96 15.14 8.81
N SER A 46 9.56 14.55 9.85
CA SER A 46 10.69 13.62 9.70
C SER A 46 10.33 12.35 8.92
N SER A 47 9.11 11.83 9.09
CA SER A 47 8.60 10.68 8.33
C SER A 47 8.33 11.04 6.87
N LEU A 48 7.78 12.24 6.62
CA LEU A 48 7.62 12.82 5.28
C LEU A 48 8.98 13.00 4.61
N ALA A 49 9.91 13.70 5.26
CA ALA A 49 11.26 13.94 4.76
C ALA A 49 12.01 12.63 4.46
N GLY A 50 11.89 11.62 5.34
CA GLY A 50 12.48 10.31 5.14
C GLY A 50 11.93 9.57 3.92
N ALA A 51 10.62 9.68 3.66
CA ALA A 51 10.01 9.07 2.47
C ALA A 51 10.46 9.75 1.18
N LEU A 52 10.49 11.09 1.15
CA LEU A 52 10.97 11.89 0.03
C LEU A 52 12.45 11.63 -0.25
N ARG A 53 13.27 11.61 0.82
CA ARG A 53 14.71 11.29 0.72
C ARG A 53 14.96 9.91 0.12
N GLY A 54 14.23 8.89 0.56
CA GLY A 54 14.43 7.52 0.08
C GLY A 54 14.22 7.39 -1.42
N TRP A 55 13.21 8.10 -1.95
CA TRP A 55 12.95 8.11 -3.39
C TRP A 55 13.99 8.91 -4.17
N LEU A 56 14.32 10.13 -3.72
CA LEU A 56 15.28 11.00 -4.37
C LEU A 56 16.70 10.40 -4.36
N ALA A 57 17.14 9.86 -3.21
CA ALA A 57 18.47 9.27 -3.07
C ALA A 57 18.70 8.06 -3.98
N ALA A 58 17.65 7.34 -4.35
CA ALA A 58 17.73 6.24 -5.30
C ALA A 58 17.94 6.73 -6.75
N ALA A 59 17.64 8.03 -7.05
CA ALA A 59 17.93 8.69 -8.34
C ALA A 59 19.21 9.48 -8.27
N ASP A 60 19.33 10.34 -7.26
CA ASP A 60 20.43 11.27 -7.05
C ASP A 60 20.70 11.44 -5.55
N ALA A 61 21.72 10.73 -5.07
CA ALA A 61 22.14 10.78 -3.68
C ALA A 61 22.77 12.13 -3.31
N GLY A 62 23.33 12.87 -4.28
CA GLY A 62 23.89 14.20 -4.10
C GLY A 62 22.78 15.22 -3.82
N MET A 63 21.80 15.29 -4.73
CA MET A 63 20.62 16.16 -4.58
C MET A 63 19.84 15.87 -3.30
N ALA A 64 19.69 14.59 -2.93
CA ALA A 64 19.05 14.19 -1.68
C ALA A 64 19.78 14.72 -0.43
N LYS A 65 21.12 14.77 -0.44
CA LYS A 65 21.92 15.40 0.63
C LYS A 65 21.77 16.91 0.65
N THR A 66 21.76 17.54 -0.51
CA THR A 66 21.60 19.00 -0.63
C THR A 66 20.25 19.44 -0.10
N LEU A 67 19.17 18.82 -0.54
CA LEU A 67 17.81 19.20 -0.16
C LEU A 67 17.45 18.78 1.26
N LEU A 68 17.73 17.55 1.66
CA LEU A 68 17.24 16.97 2.91
C LEU A 68 18.33 16.81 3.98
N GLY A 69 19.50 17.36 3.70
CA GLY A 69 20.61 17.42 4.64
C GLY A 69 21.37 16.10 4.86
N SER A 70 22.30 16.11 5.77
CA SER A 70 23.07 14.96 6.25
C SER A 70 23.42 15.16 7.73
N PRO A 71 23.99 14.19 8.45
CA PRO A 71 24.43 14.39 9.85
C PRO A 71 25.43 15.53 10.04
N LYS A 72 26.08 16.00 8.96
CA LYS A 72 27.10 17.05 9.00
C LYS A 72 26.65 18.37 8.36
N GLN A 73 25.49 18.40 7.69
CA GLN A 73 25.04 19.57 6.93
C GLN A 73 23.51 19.65 6.93
N ALA A 74 22.96 20.83 7.24
CA ALA A 74 21.56 21.13 7.10
C ALA A 74 21.14 21.07 5.62
N GLY A 75 19.94 20.63 5.35
CA GLY A 75 19.35 20.64 4.01
C GLY A 75 18.70 21.98 3.69
N HIS A 76 18.47 22.23 2.40
CA HIS A 76 17.79 23.43 1.93
C HIS A 76 16.25 23.32 2.00
N LEU A 77 15.71 22.14 2.24
CA LEU A 77 14.27 21.87 2.29
C LEU A 77 13.80 21.63 3.73
N LEU A 78 12.91 22.48 4.20
CA LEU A 78 12.19 22.30 5.45
C LEU A 78 10.89 21.55 5.18
N VAL A 79 10.55 20.59 6.02
CA VAL A 79 9.35 19.76 5.89
C VAL A 79 8.56 19.91 7.20
N SER A 80 7.34 20.43 7.11
CA SER A 80 6.47 20.52 8.29
C SER A 80 5.84 19.17 8.64
N ASP A 81 5.27 19.08 9.83
CA ASP A 81 4.39 17.98 10.18
C ASP A 81 3.12 18.02 9.31
N GLY A 82 2.59 16.84 9.00
CA GLY A 82 1.31 16.67 8.34
C GLY A 82 0.18 16.60 9.38
N VAL A 83 -0.67 17.61 9.44
CA VAL A 83 -1.77 17.72 10.40
C VAL A 83 -3.07 17.29 9.73
N PHE A 84 -3.74 16.29 10.29
CA PHE A 84 -5.01 15.79 9.77
C PHE A 84 -6.17 16.70 10.14
N ASP A 85 -7.23 16.68 9.32
CA ASP A 85 -8.49 17.27 9.70
C ASP A 85 -9.07 16.52 10.92
N ARG A 86 -9.74 17.24 11.83
CA ARG A 86 -10.36 16.64 13.04
C ARG A 86 -11.41 15.58 12.74
N THR A 87 -11.92 15.59 11.50
CA THR A 87 -12.90 14.60 10.99
C THR A 87 -12.25 13.33 10.45
N ALA A 88 -10.92 13.21 10.52
CA ALA A 88 -10.21 12.02 10.04
C ALA A 88 -10.67 10.77 10.80
N GLU A 89 -11.21 9.81 10.07
CA GLU A 89 -11.73 8.57 10.63
C GLU A 89 -10.58 7.65 11.03
N ARG A 90 -10.71 7.02 12.19
CA ARG A 90 -9.74 6.10 12.76
C ARG A 90 -10.32 4.71 12.82
N TYR A 91 -9.55 3.75 12.40
CA TYR A 91 -9.94 2.35 12.38
C TYR A 91 -8.86 1.46 12.97
N THR A 92 -9.27 0.28 13.40
CA THR A 92 -8.37 -0.77 13.85
C THR A 92 -8.64 -2.03 13.05
N ARG A 93 -7.60 -2.59 12.43
CA ARG A 93 -7.69 -3.84 11.65
C ARG A 93 -7.06 -4.99 12.39
N PRO A 94 -7.80 -6.09 12.59
CA PRO A 94 -7.22 -7.33 13.04
C PRO A 94 -6.27 -7.89 11.97
N ARG A 95 -5.10 -8.32 12.40
CA ARG A 95 -4.09 -9.00 11.59
C ARG A 95 -3.89 -10.40 12.13
N LEU A 96 -3.60 -11.32 11.24
CA LEU A 96 -3.33 -12.69 11.59
C LEU A 96 -2.11 -13.17 10.79
N ARG A 97 -1.13 -13.72 11.51
CA ARG A 97 -0.01 -14.41 10.87
C ARG A 97 -0.40 -15.85 10.60
N ILE A 98 -0.31 -16.27 9.35
CA ILE A 98 -0.54 -17.64 8.90
C ILE A 98 0.82 -18.30 8.70
N ASN A 99 1.00 -19.46 9.27
CA ASN A 99 2.17 -20.29 9.05
C ASN A 99 2.12 -20.88 7.63
N GLY A 100 3.15 -20.58 6.82
CA GLY A 100 3.18 -21.00 5.42
C GLY A 100 3.25 -22.52 5.21
N ALA A 101 3.81 -23.26 6.17
CA ALA A 101 3.94 -24.72 6.08
C ALA A 101 2.64 -25.45 6.51
N THR A 102 1.95 -24.94 7.53
CA THR A 102 0.75 -25.59 8.08
C THR A 102 -0.56 -25.02 7.58
N GLY A 103 -0.54 -23.79 7.01
CA GLY A 103 -1.74 -23.03 6.63
C GLY A 103 -2.60 -22.60 7.83
N ALA A 104 -2.13 -22.80 9.06
CA ALA A 104 -2.81 -22.43 10.29
C ALA A 104 -2.30 -21.09 10.83
N ALA A 105 -3.07 -20.48 11.75
CA ALA A 105 -2.61 -19.31 12.47
C ALA A 105 -1.46 -19.68 13.41
N ASP A 106 -0.43 -18.84 13.48
CA ASP A 106 0.61 -18.94 14.48
C ASP A 106 0.07 -18.60 15.87
N ASP A 107 0.54 -19.27 16.90
CA ASP A 107 0.24 -18.91 18.29
C ASP A 107 0.76 -17.49 18.57
N GLY A 108 -0.09 -16.63 19.16
CA GLY A 108 0.23 -15.21 19.36
C GLY A 108 0.32 -14.39 18.07
N GLY A 109 -0.02 -14.98 16.91
CA GLY A 109 0.04 -14.31 15.61
C GLY A 109 -1.08 -13.29 15.32
N LYS A 110 -2.03 -13.12 16.23
CA LYS A 110 -3.11 -12.13 16.12
C LYS A 110 -2.66 -10.82 16.78
N PHE A 111 -2.78 -9.71 16.06
CA PHE A 111 -2.54 -8.36 16.58
C PHE A 111 -3.41 -7.36 15.82
N ASP A 112 -3.68 -6.24 16.44
CA ASP A 112 -4.48 -5.20 15.86
C ASP A 112 -3.60 -4.03 15.39
N VAL A 113 -4.02 -3.32 14.33
CA VAL A 113 -3.26 -2.21 13.75
C VAL A 113 -4.19 -1.01 13.59
N ALA A 114 -3.92 0.03 14.37
CA ALA A 114 -4.62 1.31 14.23
C ALA A 114 -4.12 2.06 12.99
N HIS A 115 -5.02 2.76 12.31
CA HIS A 115 -4.71 3.56 11.13
C HIS A 115 -5.79 4.61 10.87
N ILE A 116 -5.44 5.58 10.03
CA ILE A 116 -6.35 6.59 9.53
C ILE A 116 -6.98 6.06 8.24
N GLY A 117 -8.29 6.21 8.10
CA GLY A 117 -9.07 5.72 6.97
C GLY A 117 -8.78 6.44 5.66
N SER A 118 -9.01 5.74 4.54
CA SER A 118 -8.99 6.35 3.21
C SER A 118 -10.06 7.46 3.11
N GLY A 119 -9.78 8.51 2.32
CA GLY A 119 -10.61 9.71 2.23
C GLY A 119 -10.26 10.81 3.23
N SER A 120 -9.53 10.50 4.31
CA SER A 120 -9.06 11.50 5.27
C SER A 120 -8.09 12.48 4.62
N ARG A 121 -8.13 13.73 5.10
CA ARG A 121 -7.30 14.82 4.58
C ARG A 121 -6.31 15.28 5.63
N PHE A 122 -5.15 15.73 5.16
CA PHE A 122 -4.17 16.40 5.99
C PHE A 122 -3.42 17.45 5.20
N ARG A 123 -2.80 18.41 5.90
CA ARG A 123 -2.01 19.48 5.31
C ARG A 123 -0.61 19.47 5.83
N PHE A 124 0.34 19.78 4.96
CA PHE A 124 1.73 19.99 5.30
C PHE A 124 2.34 21.02 4.34
N SER A 125 3.48 21.58 4.70
CA SER A 125 4.22 22.46 3.83
C SER A 125 5.64 21.97 3.61
N LEU A 126 6.16 22.28 2.41
CA LEU A 126 7.58 22.17 2.09
C LEU A 126 8.11 23.58 1.83
N THR A 127 9.24 23.92 2.42
CA THR A 127 9.86 25.23 2.21
C THR A 127 11.32 25.05 1.79
N TRP A 128 11.60 25.37 0.55
CA TRP A 128 12.96 25.44 0.04
C TRP A 128 13.56 26.81 0.33
N LEU A 129 14.82 26.84 0.80
CA LEU A 129 15.56 28.06 1.12
C LEU A 129 16.91 28.04 0.42
N GLY A 130 17.21 29.06 -0.39
CA GLY A 130 18.46 29.17 -1.12
C GLY A 130 19.19 30.50 -0.89
N LEU A 131 20.53 30.45 -0.99
CA LEU A 131 21.37 31.66 -1.03
C LEU A 131 21.31 32.37 -2.38
N GLN A 132 20.88 31.64 -3.41
CA GLN A 132 20.61 32.11 -4.76
C GLN A 132 19.52 31.23 -5.36
N ARG A 133 18.89 31.71 -6.43
CA ARG A 133 17.91 30.92 -7.16
C ARG A 133 18.57 29.64 -7.72
N CYS A 134 17.99 28.50 -7.50
CA CYS A 134 18.44 27.21 -8.02
C CYS A 134 17.24 26.42 -8.54
N ASP A 135 17.02 26.52 -9.86
CA ASP A 135 15.87 25.90 -10.50
C ASP A 135 15.95 24.36 -10.45
N GLU A 136 17.15 23.76 -10.50
CA GLU A 136 17.38 22.31 -10.37
C GLU A 136 16.88 21.74 -9.02
N GLU A 137 17.16 22.45 -7.92
CA GLU A 137 16.68 22.04 -6.59
C GLU A 137 15.15 22.17 -6.48
N VAL A 138 14.58 23.25 -7.03
CA VAL A 138 13.14 23.49 -7.08
C VAL A 138 12.43 22.40 -7.92
N GLU A 139 12.98 22.07 -9.09
CA GLU A 139 12.48 20.97 -9.93
C GLU A 139 12.54 19.62 -9.22
N ALA A 140 13.62 19.36 -8.49
CA ALA A 140 13.73 18.11 -7.70
C ALA A 140 12.66 18.01 -6.61
N VAL A 141 12.30 19.14 -5.97
CA VAL A 141 11.17 19.17 -5.00
C VAL A 141 9.85 18.88 -5.71
N GLU A 142 9.61 19.47 -6.88
CA GLU A 142 8.39 19.24 -7.66
C GLU A 142 8.30 17.80 -8.18
N GLN A 143 9.42 17.20 -8.57
CA GLN A 143 9.50 15.76 -8.90
C GLN A 143 9.16 14.86 -7.71
N MET A 144 9.63 15.19 -6.49
CA MET A 144 9.25 14.46 -5.29
C MET A 144 7.75 14.55 -5.01
N LEU A 145 7.14 15.74 -5.17
CA LEU A 145 5.69 15.92 -5.02
C LEU A 145 4.91 15.14 -6.09
N ALA A 146 5.37 15.16 -7.34
CA ALA A 146 4.77 14.39 -8.43
C ALA A 146 4.85 12.87 -8.16
N ALA A 147 6.00 12.37 -7.70
CA ALA A 147 6.19 10.97 -7.33
C ALA A 147 5.30 10.55 -6.16
N LEU A 148 5.10 11.42 -5.17
CA LEU A 148 4.19 11.21 -4.05
C LEU A 148 2.73 11.14 -4.54
N ASN A 149 2.32 12.04 -5.41
CA ASN A 149 0.99 12.07 -6.01
C ASN A 149 0.69 10.82 -6.87
N ARG A 150 1.68 10.35 -7.64
CA ARG A 150 1.57 9.14 -8.46
C ARG A 150 1.56 7.85 -7.62
N GLY A 151 2.04 7.90 -6.37
CA GLY A 151 2.15 6.75 -5.45
C GLY A 151 3.45 5.96 -5.60
N GLU A 152 4.46 6.51 -6.28
CA GLU A 152 5.85 6.03 -6.27
C GLU A 152 6.42 6.13 -4.85
N ILE A 153 6.11 7.22 -4.15
CA ILE A 153 6.40 7.43 -2.75
C ILE A 153 5.14 7.11 -1.94
N ARG A 154 5.29 6.33 -0.88
CA ARG A 154 4.24 6.05 0.08
C ARG A 154 4.62 6.55 1.47
N LEU A 155 3.63 7.04 2.20
CA LEU A 155 3.81 7.64 3.53
C LEU A 155 3.52 6.66 4.66
N GLY A 156 4.13 6.90 5.81
CA GLY A 156 3.89 6.15 7.03
C GLY A 156 4.39 4.69 6.99
N ALA A 157 3.81 3.86 7.84
CA ALA A 157 4.13 2.44 7.95
C ALA A 157 3.18 1.55 7.13
N GLN A 158 3.44 0.24 7.05
CA GLN A 158 2.61 -0.77 6.35
C GLN A 158 2.50 -0.55 4.83
N LYS A 159 3.47 0.09 4.20
CA LYS A 159 3.48 0.43 2.76
C LYS A 159 3.27 -0.79 1.86
N SER A 160 3.94 -1.91 2.18
CA SER A 160 3.80 -3.17 1.42
C SER A 160 2.43 -3.83 1.58
N ASN A 161 1.65 -3.44 2.57
CA ASN A 161 0.26 -3.85 2.77
C ASN A 161 -0.74 -2.82 2.21
N GLY A 162 -0.27 -1.94 1.33
CA GLY A 162 -1.07 -1.01 0.55
C GLY A 162 -1.32 0.34 1.19
N PHE A 163 -0.79 0.62 2.37
CA PHE A 163 -0.99 1.87 3.06
C PHE A 163 -0.15 3.01 2.48
N GLY A 164 -0.61 4.23 2.71
CA GLY A 164 0.18 5.44 2.52
C GLY A 164 0.19 6.05 1.12
N ARG A 165 -0.74 5.66 0.22
CA ARG A 165 -0.94 6.36 -1.04
C ARG A 165 -1.79 7.60 -0.82
N VAL A 166 -1.34 8.72 -1.35
CA VAL A 166 -2.04 10.00 -1.26
C VAL A 166 -2.21 10.64 -2.63
N GLU A 167 -3.16 11.54 -2.73
CA GLU A 167 -3.34 12.46 -3.85
C GLU A 167 -3.17 13.87 -3.33
N LEU A 168 -2.48 14.72 -4.09
CA LEU A 168 -2.07 16.04 -3.67
C LEU A 168 -2.77 17.14 -4.46
N LYS A 169 -3.08 18.22 -3.75
CA LYS A 169 -3.30 19.54 -4.32
C LYS A 169 -2.23 20.45 -3.77
N VAL A 170 -1.50 21.12 -4.66
CA VAL A 170 -0.32 21.90 -4.29
C VAL A 170 -0.50 23.34 -4.76
N CYS A 171 -0.23 24.28 -3.86
CA CYS A 171 -0.07 25.68 -4.20
C CYS A 171 1.39 26.09 -3.98
N LYS A 172 1.96 26.87 -4.90
CA LYS A 172 3.36 27.32 -4.89
C LYS A 172 3.44 28.82 -4.67
N CYS A 173 4.26 29.25 -3.72
CA CYS A 173 4.68 30.65 -3.50
C CYS A 173 6.17 30.77 -3.74
N THR A 174 6.60 31.77 -4.48
CA THR A 174 8.03 32.08 -4.71
C THR A 174 8.32 33.47 -4.19
N PHE A 175 9.44 33.62 -3.47
CA PHE A 175 9.82 34.86 -2.84
C PHE A 175 11.28 35.22 -3.20
N ASP A 176 11.51 36.44 -3.67
CA ASP A 176 12.81 37.09 -3.67
C ASP A 176 12.95 37.89 -2.37
N LEU A 177 13.64 37.32 -1.36
CA LEU A 177 13.77 37.96 -0.07
C LEU A 177 14.68 39.19 -0.06
N THR A 178 15.26 39.57 -1.21
CA THR A 178 15.94 40.86 -1.41
C THR A 178 14.94 41.97 -1.73
N ASP A 179 13.78 41.62 -2.31
CA ASP A 179 12.68 42.52 -2.52
C ASP A 179 11.89 42.76 -1.22
N LEU A 180 11.51 44.03 -0.97
CA LEU A 180 10.81 44.41 0.26
C LEU A 180 9.38 43.88 0.32
N SER A 181 8.68 43.82 -0.83
CA SER A 181 7.29 43.35 -0.89
C SER A 181 7.22 41.83 -0.63
N ASP A 182 8.10 41.08 -1.28
CA ASP A 182 8.19 39.62 -1.08
C ASP A 182 8.61 39.27 0.34
N ARG A 183 9.56 40.04 0.91
CA ARG A 183 9.95 39.88 2.31
C ARG A 183 8.80 40.17 3.27
N ALA A 184 8.03 41.20 3.02
CA ALA A 184 6.85 41.53 3.80
C ALA A 184 5.78 40.40 3.71
N ALA A 185 5.54 39.90 2.48
CA ALA A 185 4.63 38.77 2.27
C ALA A 185 5.09 37.49 2.94
N TRP A 186 6.40 37.19 2.89
CA TRP A 186 7.01 36.07 3.59
C TRP A 186 6.83 36.16 5.12
N LEU A 187 7.14 37.30 5.70
CA LEU A 187 7.04 37.51 7.16
C LEU A 187 5.59 37.58 7.66
N GLY A 188 4.70 38.14 6.83
CA GLY A 188 3.28 38.25 7.14
C GLY A 188 2.45 37.00 6.82
N ASP A 189 3.04 36.00 6.22
CA ASP A 189 2.35 34.77 5.73
C ASP A 189 1.14 35.08 4.83
N THR A 190 1.26 36.11 3.98
CA THR A 190 0.16 36.65 3.20
C THR A 190 0.13 36.18 1.75
N CYS A 191 1.10 35.34 1.33
CA CYS A 191 1.13 34.82 -0.03
C CYS A 191 0.00 33.80 -0.25
N GLN A 192 -0.93 34.16 -1.13
CA GLN A 192 -1.86 33.19 -1.69
C GLN A 192 -1.17 32.49 -2.87
N GLY A 193 -0.64 31.28 -2.62
CA GLY A 193 0.07 30.51 -3.64
C GLY A 193 -0.75 30.26 -4.92
N THR A 194 -0.07 30.14 -6.05
CA THR A 194 -0.68 29.72 -7.31
C THR A 194 -0.80 28.19 -7.35
N PRO A 195 -1.94 27.63 -7.84
CA PRO A 195 -2.06 26.20 -8.03
C PRO A 195 -0.94 25.66 -8.92
N LEU A 196 -0.24 24.64 -8.45
CA LEU A 196 0.85 24.00 -9.17
C LEU A 196 0.31 22.75 -9.89
N THR A 197 0.45 22.71 -11.21
CA THR A 197 0.32 21.47 -11.97
C THR A 197 1.60 20.68 -11.80
N LEU A 198 1.49 19.53 -11.14
CA LEU A 198 2.65 18.67 -10.90
C LEU A 198 3.17 18.12 -12.23
N PRO A 199 4.50 18.07 -12.42
CA PRO A 199 5.11 17.53 -13.64
C PRO A 199 4.87 16.02 -13.76
N GLU A 200 5.13 15.46 -14.94
CA GLU A 200 5.27 14.03 -15.09
C GLU A 200 6.50 13.52 -14.31
N VAL A 201 6.37 12.34 -13.70
CA VAL A 201 7.47 11.76 -12.92
C VAL A 201 8.55 11.28 -13.86
N VAL A 202 9.68 11.97 -13.85
CA VAL A 202 10.90 11.50 -14.50
C VAL A 202 11.46 10.31 -13.72
N ASN A 203 11.89 9.28 -14.43
CA ASN A 203 12.41 8.03 -13.82
C ASN A 203 11.39 7.32 -12.91
N ALA A 204 10.11 7.28 -13.30
CA ALA A 204 9.17 6.36 -12.69
C ALA A 204 9.72 4.92 -12.74
N ARG A 205 9.57 4.16 -11.64
CA ARG A 205 10.27 2.88 -11.43
C ARG A 205 9.33 1.77 -11.00
N ARG A 206 8.06 1.93 -11.25
CA ARG A 206 7.10 0.95 -10.77
C ARG A 206 6.18 0.48 -11.87
N VAL A 207 6.10 -0.84 -11.99
CA VAL A 207 5.08 -1.53 -12.75
C VAL A 207 3.81 -1.63 -11.93
N THR A 208 2.67 -1.42 -12.55
CA THR A 208 1.34 -1.59 -11.94
C THR A 208 0.63 -2.79 -12.53
N PHE A 209 0.19 -3.71 -11.68
CA PHE A 209 -0.71 -4.80 -12.05
C PHE A 209 -2.12 -4.46 -11.59
N LEU A 210 -3.06 -4.52 -12.51
CA LEU A 210 -4.50 -4.36 -12.27
C LEU A 210 -5.18 -5.70 -12.53
N VAL A 211 -5.85 -6.26 -11.52
CA VAL A 211 -6.60 -7.52 -11.65
C VAL A 211 -8.07 -7.21 -11.51
N SER A 212 -8.88 -7.60 -12.47
CA SER A 212 -10.34 -7.46 -12.42
C SER A 212 -11.04 -8.82 -12.51
N GLY A 213 -12.06 -9.00 -11.67
CA GLY A 213 -12.78 -10.27 -11.61
C GLY A 213 -14.05 -10.20 -10.76
N GLN A 214 -14.62 -11.37 -10.52
CA GLN A 214 -15.82 -11.58 -9.71
C GLN A 214 -15.52 -12.63 -8.63
N ALA A 215 -15.99 -12.39 -7.42
CA ALA A 215 -16.01 -13.37 -6.34
C ALA A 215 -17.47 -13.75 -6.04
N ASP A 216 -17.79 -15.03 -6.00
CA ASP A 216 -19.14 -15.49 -5.65
C ASP A 216 -19.31 -15.74 -4.15
N SER A 217 -18.22 -15.93 -3.43
CA SER A 217 -18.23 -16.26 -2.00
C SER A 217 -16.95 -15.78 -1.30
N LEU A 218 -16.72 -14.46 -1.27
CA LEU A 218 -15.58 -13.86 -0.59
C LEU A 218 -15.86 -13.69 0.90
N LEU A 219 -15.01 -14.22 1.77
CA LEU A 219 -15.10 -14.04 3.22
C LEU A 219 -13.78 -13.52 3.79
N VAL A 220 -13.82 -12.32 4.32
CA VAL A 220 -12.72 -11.71 5.10
C VAL A 220 -13.22 -11.55 6.53
N LYS A 221 -12.76 -12.39 7.44
CA LYS A 221 -13.27 -12.40 8.83
C LYS A 221 -12.86 -11.16 9.59
N ALA A 222 -13.81 -10.53 10.29
CA ALA A 222 -13.57 -9.35 11.13
C ALA A 222 -12.73 -9.63 12.41
N GLY A 223 -12.32 -10.88 12.63
CA GLY A 223 -11.55 -11.27 13.82
C GLY A 223 -12.36 -11.35 15.11
N VAL A 224 -13.66 -11.04 15.06
CA VAL A 224 -14.62 -11.15 16.16
C VAL A 224 -15.70 -12.16 15.80
N THR A 225 -16.20 -12.84 16.83
CA THR A 225 -17.38 -13.70 16.73
C THR A 225 -18.46 -13.11 17.58
N LEU A 226 -19.60 -12.82 16.98
CA LEU A 226 -20.76 -12.25 17.64
C LEU A 226 -21.79 -13.34 17.91
N GLN A 227 -22.66 -13.12 18.90
CA GLN A 227 -23.85 -13.94 19.10
C GLN A 227 -25.03 -13.25 18.38
N LYS A 228 -25.81 -14.01 17.62
CA LYS A 228 -26.96 -13.48 16.89
C LYS A 228 -28.25 -13.70 17.70
N GLY A 229 -28.69 -12.62 18.36
CA GLY A 229 -29.93 -12.63 19.17
C GLY A 229 -29.86 -13.63 20.32
N ASP A 230 -31.02 -14.15 20.74
CA ASP A 230 -31.15 -15.17 21.79
C ASP A 230 -30.65 -16.57 21.35
N SER A 231 -30.22 -16.74 20.12
CA SER A 231 -29.70 -17.99 19.63
C SER A 231 -28.21 -18.16 20.02
N ASN A 232 -27.84 -19.31 20.58
CA ASN A 232 -26.44 -19.68 20.87
C ASN A 232 -25.60 -19.91 19.60
N SER A 233 -25.99 -19.32 18.45
CA SER A 233 -25.24 -19.49 17.21
C SER A 233 -24.17 -18.42 17.08
N ALA A 234 -22.91 -18.86 16.93
CA ALA A 234 -21.80 -17.97 16.64
C ALA A 234 -21.97 -17.35 15.24
N TYR A 235 -21.78 -16.05 15.14
CA TYR A 235 -21.85 -15.30 13.87
C TYR A 235 -20.52 -14.63 13.59
N THR A 236 -19.97 -14.86 12.39
CA THR A 236 -18.73 -14.24 11.95
C THR A 236 -19.01 -13.28 10.79
N PRO A 237 -18.99 -11.96 11.06
CA PRO A 237 -19.19 -10.97 10.02
C PRO A 237 -17.96 -10.82 9.13
N ASN A 238 -18.16 -10.23 7.94
CA ASN A 238 -17.07 -9.70 7.15
C ASN A 238 -16.42 -8.49 7.82
N LEU A 239 -15.12 -8.31 7.57
CA LEU A 239 -14.40 -7.11 7.96
C LEU A 239 -14.95 -5.91 7.20
N THR A 240 -15.27 -4.85 7.94
CA THR A 240 -15.81 -3.59 7.40
C THR A 240 -15.07 -2.39 7.96
N GLU A 241 -14.97 -1.34 7.16
CA GLU A 241 -14.57 0.00 7.61
C GLU A 241 -15.60 1.01 7.09
N GLY A 242 -16.03 1.94 7.94
CA GLY A 242 -17.12 2.86 7.58
C GLY A 242 -18.39 2.14 7.11
N GLY A 243 -18.66 0.94 7.62
CA GLY A 243 -19.82 0.10 7.23
C GLY A 243 -19.67 -0.61 5.88
N ARG A 244 -18.58 -0.42 5.15
CA ARG A 244 -18.32 -1.06 3.85
C ARG A 244 -17.39 -2.26 4.02
N PRO A 245 -17.67 -3.39 3.36
CA PRO A 245 -16.77 -4.52 3.34
C PRO A 245 -15.43 -4.15 2.72
N ILE A 246 -14.35 -4.72 3.24
CA ILE A 246 -13.00 -4.53 2.71
C ILE A 246 -12.30 -5.85 2.47
N LEU A 247 -11.47 -5.90 1.44
CA LEU A 247 -10.48 -6.95 1.22
C LEU A 247 -9.09 -6.34 1.47
N PRO A 248 -8.48 -6.54 2.66
CA PRO A 248 -7.23 -5.89 3.00
C PRO A 248 -6.07 -6.27 2.09
N GLY A 249 -5.23 -5.30 1.74
CA GLY A 249 -4.01 -5.53 0.96
C GLY A 249 -3.08 -6.57 1.60
N SER A 250 -3.08 -6.67 2.93
CA SER A 250 -2.34 -7.73 3.64
C SER A 250 -2.86 -9.14 3.38
N SER A 251 -4.17 -9.31 3.18
CA SER A 251 -4.76 -10.60 2.84
C SER A 251 -4.40 -10.98 1.40
N ILE A 252 -4.43 -10.02 0.48
CA ILE A 252 -4.01 -10.20 -0.91
C ILE A 252 -2.52 -10.56 -0.94
N LYS A 253 -1.68 -9.76 -0.26
CA LYS A 253 -0.24 -9.99 -0.14
C LYS A 253 0.07 -11.39 0.38
N GLY A 254 -0.61 -11.83 1.45
CA GLY A 254 -0.37 -13.15 2.05
C GLY A 254 -0.66 -14.29 1.08
N ALA A 255 -1.76 -14.22 0.34
CA ALA A 255 -2.13 -15.25 -0.64
C ALA A 255 -1.17 -15.26 -1.85
N VAL A 256 -0.85 -14.08 -2.42
CA VAL A 256 0.09 -13.96 -3.54
C VAL A 256 1.49 -14.39 -3.12
N ARG A 257 1.95 -14.02 -1.92
CA ARG A 257 3.24 -14.44 -1.36
C ARG A 257 3.35 -15.95 -1.27
N ALA A 258 2.37 -16.61 -0.65
CA ALA A 258 2.38 -18.06 -0.51
C ALA A 258 2.47 -18.78 -1.87
N ARG A 259 1.77 -18.24 -2.89
CA ARG A 259 1.84 -18.79 -4.24
C ARG A 259 3.18 -18.50 -4.91
N ALA A 260 3.72 -17.28 -4.77
CA ALA A 260 5.02 -16.89 -5.30
C ALA A 260 6.16 -17.71 -4.68
N GLU A 261 6.13 -17.96 -3.36
CA GLU A 261 7.12 -18.80 -2.67
C GLU A 261 7.09 -20.25 -3.19
N MET A 262 5.90 -20.79 -3.45
CA MET A 262 5.76 -22.12 -4.06
C MET A 262 6.37 -22.16 -5.47
N ILE A 263 6.05 -21.16 -6.32
CA ILE A 263 6.59 -21.06 -7.68
C ILE A 263 8.11 -20.90 -7.65
N ALA A 264 8.63 -20.02 -6.78
CA ALA A 264 10.06 -19.82 -6.61
C ALA A 264 10.78 -21.12 -6.22
N GLY A 265 10.17 -21.91 -5.32
CA GLY A 265 10.68 -23.23 -4.94
C GLY A 265 10.74 -24.21 -6.12
N PHE A 266 9.71 -24.26 -6.97
CA PHE A 266 9.71 -25.09 -8.19
C PHE A 266 10.76 -24.64 -9.21
N LEU A 267 11.00 -23.34 -9.32
CA LEU A 267 12.01 -22.78 -10.22
C LEU A 267 13.42 -22.86 -9.61
N GLY A 268 13.58 -23.26 -8.35
CA GLY A 268 14.85 -23.32 -7.65
C GLY A 268 15.46 -21.92 -7.40
N LEU A 269 14.61 -20.88 -7.29
CA LEU A 269 15.07 -19.53 -6.99
C LEU A 269 15.48 -19.42 -5.52
N PRO A 270 16.51 -18.56 -5.22
CA PRO A 270 16.88 -18.28 -3.84
C PRO A 270 15.74 -17.67 -3.01
N LEU A 271 15.67 -17.99 -1.72
CA LEU A 271 14.65 -17.46 -0.81
C LEU A 271 14.65 -15.92 -0.76
N GLU A 272 15.82 -15.31 -0.91
CA GLU A 272 16.02 -13.86 -0.94
C GLU A 272 15.17 -13.15 -2.01
N VAL A 273 14.84 -13.81 -3.12
CA VAL A 273 13.99 -13.24 -4.17
C VAL A 273 12.60 -12.93 -3.61
N THR A 274 12.00 -13.89 -2.92
CA THR A 274 10.67 -13.70 -2.30
C THR A 274 10.73 -12.80 -1.08
N GLU A 275 11.81 -12.85 -0.29
CA GLU A 275 12.03 -11.93 0.84
C GLU A 275 12.19 -10.48 0.37
N ASN A 276 12.85 -10.24 -0.75
CA ASN A 276 12.96 -8.91 -1.33
C ASN A 276 11.60 -8.35 -1.76
N LEU A 277 10.76 -9.19 -2.37
CA LEU A 277 9.45 -8.79 -2.84
C LEU A 277 8.47 -8.54 -1.70
N PHE A 278 8.35 -9.49 -0.78
CA PHE A 278 7.29 -9.51 0.23
C PHE A 278 7.77 -9.06 1.61
N GLY A 279 9.07 -8.96 1.82
CA GLY A 279 9.67 -8.63 3.10
C GLY A 279 9.93 -9.84 3.98
N ARG A 280 10.77 -9.65 5.00
CA ARG A 280 11.11 -10.62 6.03
C ARG A 280 10.97 -9.98 7.41
N MET A 281 10.44 -10.73 8.36
CA MET A 281 10.36 -10.26 9.75
C MET A 281 11.75 -10.18 10.37
N SER A 282 11.92 -9.27 11.33
CA SER A 282 13.10 -9.27 12.19
C SER A 282 13.14 -10.55 13.05
N SER A 283 14.33 -11.07 13.26
CA SER A 283 14.62 -12.13 14.21
C SER A 283 15.74 -11.68 15.14
N GLU A 284 16.03 -12.46 16.17
CA GLU A 284 17.10 -12.14 17.11
C GLU A 284 18.45 -11.97 16.38
N GLY A 285 19.03 -10.78 16.44
CA GLY A 285 20.27 -10.41 15.76
C GLY A 285 20.14 -9.97 14.29
N ASP A 286 18.93 -9.89 13.73
CA ASP A 286 18.70 -9.48 12.36
C ASP A 286 17.54 -8.49 12.22
N ASN A 287 17.83 -7.34 11.64
CA ASN A 287 16.82 -6.33 11.30
C ASN A 287 15.99 -6.82 10.11
N GLY A 288 14.70 -7.06 10.28
CA GLY A 288 13.81 -7.47 9.21
C GLY A 288 13.92 -6.61 7.96
N LYS A 289 13.42 -7.11 6.83
CA LYS A 289 13.44 -6.42 5.54
C LYS A 289 12.02 -6.05 5.10
N ALA A 290 11.81 -4.78 4.75
CA ALA A 290 10.54 -4.36 4.16
C ALA A 290 10.41 -4.90 2.74
N GLY A 291 9.24 -5.43 2.39
CA GLY A 291 8.97 -5.81 0.99
C GLY A 291 8.81 -4.59 0.09
N CYS A 292 9.21 -4.73 -1.17
CA CYS A 292 9.16 -3.65 -2.16
C CYS A 292 7.87 -3.64 -2.99
N VAL A 293 7.05 -4.69 -2.94
CA VAL A 293 5.76 -4.76 -3.61
C VAL A 293 4.66 -4.20 -2.71
N PHE A 294 3.78 -3.38 -3.29
CA PHE A 294 2.67 -2.75 -2.58
C PHE A 294 1.34 -3.37 -3.03
N PHE A 295 0.56 -3.85 -2.08
CA PHE A 295 -0.74 -4.47 -2.30
C PHE A 295 -1.82 -3.57 -1.70
N GLU A 296 -2.53 -2.80 -2.53
CA GLU A 296 -3.64 -1.97 -2.03
C GLU A 296 -4.82 -2.83 -1.58
N ASP A 297 -5.72 -2.25 -0.77
CA ASP A 297 -6.97 -2.92 -0.45
C ASP A 297 -7.76 -3.18 -1.74
N GLY A 298 -8.33 -4.36 -1.85
CA GLY A 298 -9.18 -4.71 -2.98
C GLY A 298 -10.44 -3.85 -3.00
N ARG A 299 -10.72 -3.26 -4.16
CA ARG A 299 -11.96 -2.51 -4.37
C ARG A 299 -13.09 -3.51 -4.65
N LEU A 300 -14.13 -3.45 -3.83
CA LEU A 300 -15.31 -4.29 -3.98
C LEU A 300 -16.45 -3.46 -4.60
N SER A 301 -17.26 -4.10 -5.44
CA SER A 301 -18.39 -3.44 -6.11
C SER A 301 -19.58 -4.38 -6.24
N GLY A 302 -20.78 -3.83 -6.16
CA GLY A 302 -22.03 -4.61 -6.31
C GLY A 302 -22.21 -5.70 -5.26
N GLU A 303 -21.76 -5.46 -4.02
CA GLU A 303 -21.72 -6.46 -2.96
C GLU A 303 -23.12 -6.97 -2.60
N LYS A 304 -23.28 -8.28 -2.63
CA LYS A 304 -24.43 -9.00 -2.11
C LYS A 304 -23.97 -9.89 -0.95
N ARG A 305 -24.55 -9.70 0.23
CA ARG A 305 -24.26 -10.52 1.40
C ARG A 305 -25.03 -11.83 1.33
N LEU A 306 -24.31 -12.94 1.48
CA LEU A 306 -24.86 -14.28 1.55
C LEU A 306 -24.79 -14.73 3.01
N GLN A 307 -25.90 -15.17 3.59
CA GLN A 307 -25.91 -15.74 4.93
C GLN A 307 -25.92 -17.26 4.85
N ILE A 308 -24.85 -17.90 5.34
CA ILE A 308 -24.69 -19.35 5.29
C ILE A 308 -24.47 -19.89 6.71
N SER A 309 -25.41 -20.71 7.16
CA SER A 309 -25.30 -21.41 8.43
C SER A 309 -24.70 -22.80 8.22
N ARG A 310 -23.79 -23.21 9.11
CA ARG A 310 -23.12 -24.50 9.07
C ARG A 310 -23.12 -25.14 10.45
N ILE A 311 -23.05 -26.47 10.49
CA ILE A 311 -22.97 -27.25 11.70
C ILE A 311 -21.70 -28.11 11.71
N ARG A 312 -21.16 -28.33 12.90
CA ARG A 312 -20.12 -29.35 13.13
C ARG A 312 -20.77 -30.64 13.56
N ILE A 313 -20.44 -31.73 12.88
CA ILE A 313 -20.94 -33.06 13.16
C ILE A 313 -19.80 -33.85 13.81
N ASN A 314 -20.11 -34.57 14.87
CA ASN A 314 -19.21 -35.52 15.50
C ASN A 314 -19.09 -36.75 14.59
N ARG A 315 -17.87 -37.09 14.17
CA ARG A 315 -17.61 -38.17 13.22
C ARG A 315 -17.95 -39.57 13.79
N PHE A 316 -17.93 -39.73 15.11
CA PHE A 316 -18.22 -41.02 15.76
C PHE A 316 -19.70 -41.21 16.03
N THR A 317 -20.41 -40.16 16.45
CA THR A 317 -21.81 -40.28 16.86
C THR A 317 -22.80 -39.85 15.77
N GLY A 318 -22.32 -39.17 14.70
CA GLY A 318 -23.19 -38.55 13.70
C GLY A 318 -24.02 -37.37 14.22
N GLY A 319 -23.94 -37.06 15.50
CA GLY A 319 -24.70 -35.99 16.13
C GLY A 319 -24.03 -34.62 16.02
N ILE A 320 -24.81 -33.56 16.23
CA ILE A 320 -24.31 -32.19 16.23
C ILE A 320 -23.48 -31.92 17.48
N ILE A 321 -22.27 -31.38 17.31
CA ILE A 321 -21.41 -30.96 18.42
C ILE A 321 -22.05 -29.76 19.10
N ARG A 322 -22.14 -29.75 20.44
CA ARG A 322 -22.66 -28.60 21.20
C ARG A 322 -21.86 -27.33 20.86
N GLY A 323 -22.54 -26.23 20.53
CA GLY A 323 -21.91 -25.00 20.04
C GLY A 323 -21.34 -25.11 18.61
N GLY A 324 -21.70 -26.19 17.89
CA GLY A 324 -21.24 -26.41 16.52
C GLY A 324 -22.03 -25.73 15.43
N LEU A 325 -23.08 -24.96 15.78
CA LEU A 325 -23.81 -24.12 14.82
C LEU A 325 -23.11 -22.76 14.70
N PHE A 326 -22.76 -22.38 13.49
CA PHE A 326 -22.18 -21.06 13.22
C PHE A 326 -22.65 -20.52 11.87
N THR A 327 -22.80 -19.22 11.82
CA THR A 327 -23.23 -18.49 10.63
C THR A 327 -22.08 -17.61 10.13
N GLU A 328 -21.86 -17.62 8.85
CA GLU A 328 -20.90 -16.78 8.15
C GLU A 328 -21.59 -15.97 7.06
N GLU A 329 -21.03 -14.82 6.71
CA GLU A 329 -21.62 -13.88 5.76
C GLU A 329 -20.64 -13.58 4.61
N PRO A 330 -20.38 -14.57 3.71
CA PRO A 330 -19.56 -14.30 2.53
C PRO A 330 -20.27 -13.32 1.58
N LEU A 331 -19.47 -12.68 0.70
CA LEU A 331 -19.93 -11.70 -0.27
C LEU A 331 -19.86 -12.26 -1.68
N SER A 332 -20.87 -11.96 -2.50
CA SER A 332 -20.75 -12.00 -3.96
C SER A 332 -20.51 -10.56 -4.42
N CYS A 333 -19.40 -10.29 -5.11
CA CYS A 333 -19.00 -8.95 -5.50
C CYS A 333 -18.02 -8.92 -6.66
N GLY A 334 -17.98 -7.81 -7.38
CA GLY A 334 -16.86 -7.48 -8.25
C GLY A 334 -15.63 -7.17 -7.42
N VAL A 335 -14.46 -7.57 -7.91
CA VAL A 335 -13.16 -7.37 -7.22
C VAL A 335 -12.19 -6.75 -8.20
N GLU A 336 -11.56 -5.65 -7.78
CA GLU A 336 -10.42 -5.05 -8.46
C GLU A 336 -9.24 -4.98 -7.50
N LEU A 337 -8.09 -5.51 -7.94
CA LEU A 337 -6.84 -5.46 -7.17
C LEU A 337 -5.86 -4.52 -7.87
N HIS A 338 -5.16 -3.72 -7.06
CA HIS A 338 -4.12 -2.82 -7.51
C HIS A 338 -2.81 -3.18 -6.80
N ILE A 339 -1.83 -3.65 -7.56
CA ILE A 339 -0.54 -4.12 -7.05
C ILE A 339 0.55 -3.34 -7.78
N SER A 340 1.52 -2.80 -7.03
CA SER A 340 2.61 -2.02 -7.59
C SER A 340 3.95 -2.64 -7.19
N ALA A 341 4.76 -3.00 -8.18
CA ALA A 341 6.08 -3.62 -8.02
C ALA A 341 7.19 -2.71 -8.54
N PRO A 342 8.44 -2.88 -8.10
CA PRO A 342 9.58 -2.30 -8.79
C PRO A 342 9.61 -2.74 -10.26
N ASP A 343 10.16 -1.90 -11.13
CA ASP A 343 10.42 -2.24 -12.53
C ASP A 343 11.68 -3.13 -12.60
N ASP A 344 11.52 -4.35 -12.14
CA ASP A 344 12.53 -5.40 -12.13
C ASP A 344 11.94 -6.64 -12.84
N PRO A 345 12.51 -7.08 -13.96
CA PRO A 345 11.95 -8.15 -14.77
C PRO A 345 11.72 -9.45 -14.00
N ALA A 346 12.66 -9.89 -13.17
CA ALA A 346 12.55 -11.13 -12.39
C ALA A 346 11.43 -11.02 -11.34
N ALA A 347 11.34 -9.86 -10.65
CA ALA A 347 10.28 -9.56 -9.69
C ALA A 347 8.90 -9.57 -10.37
N CYS A 348 8.79 -8.86 -11.50
CA CYS A 348 7.56 -8.78 -12.27
C CYS A 348 7.15 -10.15 -12.84
N GLY A 349 8.11 -10.96 -13.31
CA GLY A 349 7.86 -12.32 -13.81
C GLY A 349 7.30 -13.25 -12.73
N LEU A 350 7.87 -13.25 -11.52
CA LEU A 350 7.36 -14.07 -10.41
C LEU A 350 5.95 -13.63 -9.99
N LEU A 351 5.69 -12.31 -9.93
CA LEU A 351 4.36 -11.78 -9.65
C LEU A 351 3.36 -12.14 -10.76
N LEU A 352 3.76 -12.03 -12.02
CA LEU A 352 2.93 -12.40 -13.18
C LEU A 352 2.48 -13.86 -13.08
N TYR A 353 3.40 -14.78 -12.77
CA TYR A 353 3.05 -16.19 -12.57
C TYR A 353 2.09 -16.39 -11.40
N ALA A 354 2.34 -15.74 -10.26
CA ALA A 354 1.45 -15.86 -9.11
C ALA A 354 0.05 -15.31 -9.42
N LEU A 355 -0.05 -14.17 -10.11
CA LEU A 355 -1.33 -13.56 -10.50
C LEU A 355 -2.04 -14.38 -11.58
N ARG A 356 -1.30 -14.93 -12.58
CA ARG A 356 -1.86 -15.87 -13.57
C ARG A 356 -2.54 -17.05 -12.87
N ASP A 357 -1.88 -17.60 -11.86
CA ASP A 357 -2.39 -18.73 -11.10
C ASP A 357 -3.64 -18.37 -10.28
N LEU A 358 -3.80 -17.10 -9.86
CA LEU A 358 -5.06 -16.59 -9.31
C LEU A 358 -6.17 -16.62 -10.37
N GLY A 359 -5.87 -16.19 -11.60
CA GLY A 359 -6.79 -16.23 -12.74
C GLY A 359 -7.18 -17.64 -13.16
N LEU A 360 -6.27 -18.60 -13.03
CA LEU A 360 -6.53 -20.03 -13.26
C LEU A 360 -7.33 -20.69 -12.11
N GLY A 361 -7.65 -19.96 -11.03
CA GLY A 361 -8.37 -20.49 -9.89
C GLY A 361 -7.57 -21.47 -9.01
N LEU A 362 -6.24 -21.42 -9.03
CA LEU A 362 -5.39 -22.35 -8.30
C LEU A 362 -5.24 -22.02 -6.81
N TYR A 363 -5.63 -20.83 -6.38
CA TYR A 363 -5.70 -20.41 -4.97
C TYR A 363 -6.78 -19.34 -4.79
N ASN A 364 -7.14 -19.10 -3.54
CA ASN A 364 -8.23 -18.21 -3.15
C ASN A 364 -7.72 -16.97 -2.39
N LEU A 365 -8.56 -15.94 -2.30
CA LEU A 365 -8.39 -14.80 -1.42
C LEU A 365 -9.33 -14.88 -0.21
N GLY A 366 -8.85 -14.46 0.96
CA GLY A 366 -9.64 -14.48 2.19
C GLY A 366 -9.74 -15.86 2.83
N SER A 367 -10.81 -16.08 3.58
CA SER A 367 -11.00 -17.26 4.43
C SER A 367 -11.88 -18.32 3.77
N GLY A 368 -11.64 -19.57 4.08
CA GLY A 368 -12.49 -20.69 3.69
C GLY A 368 -12.15 -21.30 2.33
N GLY A 369 -10.90 -21.18 1.85
CA GLY A 369 -10.44 -21.80 0.61
C GLY A 369 -10.68 -23.30 0.55
N ALA A 370 -10.44 -24.02 1.64
CA ALA A 370 -10.69 -25.48 1.73
C ALA A 370 -12.16 -25.89 1.57
N ILE A 371 -13.09 -24.96 1.57
CA ILE A 371 -14.53 -25.18 1.39
C ILE A 371 -15.08 -24.39 0.19
N GLY A 372 -14.22 -24.05 -0.77
CA GLY A 372 -14.59 -23.42 -2.03
C GLY A 372 -14.90 -21.91 -1.97
N ARG A 373 -14.41 -21.20 -0.93
CA ARG A 373 -14.65 -19.76 -0.81
C ARG A 373 -13.47 -18.94 -1.30
N GLY A 374 -13.76 -17.70 -1.77
CA GLY A 374 -12.75 -16.71 -2.12
C GLY A 374 -12.01 -16.98 -3.44
N TYR A 375 -12.44 -17.96 -4.23
CA TYR A 375 -11.95 -18.13 -5.60
C TYR A 375 -12.50 -17.01 -6.47
N LEU A 376 -11.63 -16.43 -7.29
CA LEU A 376 -11.99 -15.36 -8.20
C LEU A 376 -12.17 -15.90 -9.62
N SER A 377 -13.26 -15.51 -10.26
CA SER A 377 -13.39 -15.54 -11.70
C SER A 377 -12.73 -14.30 -12.28
N VAL A 378 -11.41 -14.36 -12.45
CA VAL A 378 -10.64 -13.24 -13.02
C VAL A 378 -10.98 -13.12 -14.50
N ARG A 379 -11.18 -11.89 -14.96
CA ARG A 379 -11.42 -11.57 -16.38
C ARG A 379 -10.15 -11.11 -17.06
N GLU A 380 -9.39 -10.24 -16.36
CA GLU A 380 -8.21 -9.61 -16.92
C GLU A 380 -7.18 -9.36 -15.83
N ILE A 381 -5.91 -9.54 -16.18
CA ILE A 381 -4.75 -9.04 -15.46
C ILE A 381 -3.98 -8.15 -16.42
N LYS A 382 -3.97 -6.86 -16.14
CA LYS A 382 -3.29 -5.85 -16.95
C LYS A 382 -2.01 -5.41 -16.21
N ALA A 383 -0.91 -5.42 -16.92
CA ALA A 383 0.35 -4.82 -16.45
C ALA A 383 0.61 -3.51 -17.21
N VAL A 384 1.06 -2.50 -16.48
CA VAL A 384 1.43 -1.19 -17.04
C VAL A 384 2.82 -0.85 -16.53
N THR A 385 3.76 -0.70 -17.44
CA THR A 385 5.15 -0.33 -17.16
C THR A 385 5.29 1.18 -16.86
N PRO A 386 6.42 1.65 -16.33
CA PRO A 386 6.62 3.06 -16.02
C PRO A 386 6.45 4.01 -17.22
N ASP A 387 6.80 3.58 -18.43
CA ASP A 387 6.65 4.31 -19.68
C ASP A 387 5.22 4.26 -20.26
N GLY A 388 4.28 3.57 -19.57
CA GLY A 388 2.90 3.45 -19.97
C GLY A 388 2.60 2.31 -20.95
N THR A 389 3.60 1.46 -21.29
CA THR A 389 3.37 0.29 -22.14
C THR A 389 2.52 -0.74 -21.39
N GLU A 390 1.59 -1.38 -22.12
CA GLU A 390 0.61 -2.31 -21.53
C GLU A 390 0.75 -3.72 -22.09
N ALA A 391 0.56 -4.72 -21.22
CA ALA A 391 0.37 -6.11 -21.58
C ALA A 391 -0.73 -6.73 -20.71
N ARG A 392 -1.42 -7.77 -21.20
CA ARG A 392 -2.61 -8.32 -20.55
C ARG A 392 -2.65 -9.84 -20.61
N LEU A 393 -3.17 -10.43 -19.54
CA LEU A 393 -3.69 -11.81 -19.52
C LEU A 393 -5.22 -11.73 -19.47
N ILE A 394 -5.89 -12.36 -20.40
CA ILE A 394 -7.36 -12.40 -20.49
C ILE A 394 -7.81 -13.83 -20.20
N PHE A 395 -8.81 -13.98 -19.33
CA PHE A 395 -9.35 -15.27 -18.91
C PHE A 395 -10.79 -15.43 -19.39
N ASP A 396 -11.09 -16.59 -19.96
CA ASP A 396 -12.46 -16.97 -20.30
C ASP A 396 -13.20 -17.61 -19.10
N LYS A 397 -14.49 -17.95 -19.32
CA LYS A 397 -15.31 -18.60 -18.28
C LYS A 397 -14.83 -19.99 -17.88
N GLN A 398 -13.96 -20.61 -18.65
CA GLN A 398 -13.32 -21.89 -18.38
C GLN A 398 -11.92 -21.71 -17.76
N HIS A 399 -11.57 -20.50 -17.33
CA HIS A 399 -10.26 -20.13 -16.80
C HIS A 399 -9.08 -20.36 -17.76
N ARG A 400 -9.33 -20.40 -19.08
CA ARG A 400 -8.26 -20.46 -20.08
C ARG A 400 -7.68 -19.07 -20.27
N CYS A 401 -6.36 -18.99 -20.29
CA CYS A 401 -5.62 -17.74 -20.38
C CYS A 401 -5.18 -17.45 -21.82
N THR A 402 -5.46 -16.26 -22.30
CA THR A 402 -4.94 -15.70 -23.55
C THR A 402 -4.01 -14.54 -23.21
N VAL A 403 -2.87 -14.45 -23.92
CA VAL A 403 -1.85 -13.42 -23.68
C VAL A 403 -1.96 -12.35 -24.78
N GLU A 404 -2.08 -11.10 -24.39
CA GLU A 404 -1.97 -9.93 -25.25
C GLU A 404 -0.73 -9.13 -24.83
N ASP A 405 0.38 -9.33 -25.51
CA ASP A 405 1.70 -8.74 -25.18
C ASP A 405 2.40 -8.26 -26.47
N PRO A 406 1.89 -7.19 -27.10
CA PRO A 406 2.44 -6.72 -28.38
C PRO A 406 3.88 -6.19 -28.26
N ALA A 407 4.30 -5.76 -27.06
CA ALA A 407 5.66 -5.25 -26.81
C ALA A 407 6.63 -6.31 -26.26
N GLY A 408 6.18 -7.54 -26.01
CA GLY A 408 7.02 -8.61 -25.47
C GLY A 408 7.45 -8.43 -24.02
N ILE A 409 6.68 -7.67 -23.24
CA ILE A 409 6.98 -7.36 -21.82
C ILE A 409 6.99 -8.64 -20.99
N PHE A 410 5.94 -9.43 -21.09
CA PHE A 410 5.80 -10.68 -20.35
C PHE A 410 6.86 -11.70 -20.76
N GLN A 411 7.19 -11.76 -22.06
CA GLN A 411 8.24 -12.63 -22.54
C GLN A 411 9.60 -12.26 -21.93
N THR A 412 9.93 -10.95 -21.85
CA THR A 412 11.14 -10.45 -21.21
C THR A 412 11.17 -10.86 -19.74
N TRP A 413 10.10 -10.62 -18.99
CA TRP A 413 10.03 -10.96 -17.56
C TRP A 413 10.15 -12.47 -17.31
N MET A 414 9.58 -13.31 -18.17
CA MET A 414 9.69 -14.76 -18.04
C MET A 414 11.11 -15.27 -18.36
N ASN A 415 11.77 -14.68 -19.34
CA ASN A 415 13.13 -15.07 -19.69
C ASN A 415 14.11 -14.77 -18.56
N ASP A 416 14.00 -13.59 -17.95
CA ASP A 416 14.87 -13.20 -16.82
C ASP A 416 14.59 -14.05 -15.56
N LEU A 417 13.34 -14.46 -15.33
CA LEU A 417 12.99 -15.33 -14.23
C LEU A 417 13.54 -16.75 -14.42
N GLY A 418 13.61 -17.23 -15.66
CA GLY A 418 14.09 -18.56 -16.00
C GLY A 418 15.61 -18.73 -15.88
N GLY A 419 16.41 -17.65 -15.82
CA GLY A 419 17.87 -17.59 -15.76
C GLY A 419 18.54 -18.73 -16.51
N GLU A 420 19.32 -18.47 -17.58
CA GLU A 420 20.19 -19.39 -18.31
C GLU A 420 20.13 -20.91 -17.91
N ARG A 421 18.97 -21.51 -18.04
CA ARG A 421 18.80 -22.98 -18.01
C ARG A 421 18.39 -23.42 -19.41
N ALA A 422 19.34 -23.33 -20.33
CA ALA A 422 19.34 -24.16 -21.52
C ALA A 422 20.01 -25.50 -21.17
#